data_280c8cc5a6525d9190cc772bb6ab159e
#
_entry.id   280c8cc5a6525d9190cc772bb6ab159e
#
_cell.length_a   1.000
_cell.length_b   1.000
_cell.length_c   1.000
_cell.angle_alpha   90.00
_cell.angle_beta   90.00
_cell.angle_gamma   90.00
#
_symmetry.space_group_name_H-M   'P 1'
#
loop_
_entity.id
_entity.type
_entity.pdbx_description
1 polymer ?
#
loop_
_entity_poly.entity_id
_entity_poly.type
_entity_poly.pdbx_seq_one_letter_code
_entity_poly.pdbx_strand_id
1 'polypeptide(L)'
;MRLLTFNWHESYLHLLASIGHDWDVVLRRKGGRTDWWREVRPMPETMTIVSEEEALARAARGVYDAVMCHNLLDLGLVVDLGTPTCTIFHTSRDLEVAFGLDVASFDRVGRPLLEKTTIVFVSPLKQASWDLPGTVILPGVDLADYGGYTGEVARILHVGNLKRELSSVNGMPMLESAAAGLPFTLLGMNPTIPGSKLSADWDDSRAHFRSHRVYLHTTMPPFEDGYNLAMLEAMATGMPVVALAHQTCPVTNGVDGFTGDDVQALRLALLELLEDADRAREIGAQGRNTVARLFPIERFRARWSELLASVCPS
;
A
#
# COMPACT_ATOMS: atom_id res chain seq x y z
N MET A 1 -21.99 -11.36 -0.13
CA MET A 1 -21.26 -12.06 -1.22
C MET A 1 -20.18 -12.94 -0.63
N ARG A 2 -19.83 -14.01 -1.32
CA ARG A 2 -18.63 -14.80 -1.05
C ARG A 2 -17.58 -14.55 -2.12
N LEU A 3 -16.43 -14.04 -1.74
CA LEU A 3 -15.39 -13.61 -2.64
C LEU A 3 -14.12 -14.47 -2.46
N LEU A 4 -13.37 -14.67 -3.54
CA LEU A 4 -12.04 -15.27 -3.49
C LEU A 4 -10.99 -14.20 -3.73
N THR A 5 -9.87 -14.25 -3.01
CA THR A 5 -8.69 -13.43 -3.28
C THR A 5 -7.39 -14.20 -3.04
N PHE A 6 -6.31 -13.67 -3.60
CA PHE A 6 -4.95 -14.19 -3.38
C PHE A 6 -4.17 -13.20 -2.52
N ASN A 7 -3.36 -13.69 -1.60
CA ASN A 7 -2.58 -12.80 -0.75
C ASN A 7 -1.47 -12.12 -1.55
N TRP A 8 -1.66 -10.84 -1.82
CA TRP A 8 -0.66 -9.95 -2.38
C TRP A 8 0.08 -9.17 -1.29
N HIS A 9 -0.71 -8.55 -0.39
CA HIS A 9 -0.20 -7.69 0.68
C HIS A 9 -1.25 -7.55 1.78
N GLU A 10 -0.94 -7.93 2.99
CA GLU A 10 -1.88 -7.98 4.11
C GLU A 10 -2.58 -6.64 4.38
N SER A 11 -1.86 -5.52 4.25
CA SER A 11 -2.45 -4.19 4.45
C SER A 11 -3.58 -3.90 3.47
N TYR A 12 -3.43 -4.30 2.20
CA TYR A 12 -4.47 -4.08 1.20
C TYR A 12 -5.62 -5.08 1.34
N LEU A 13 -5.33 -6.34 1.68
CA LEU A 13 -6.38 -7.34 1.96
C LEU A 13 -7.20 -6.96 3.19
N HIS A 14 -6.55 -6.45 4.24
CA HIS A 14 -7.24 -5.92 5.42
C HIS A 14 -8.17 -4.76 5.04
N LEU A 15 -7.72 -3.89 4.13
CA LEU A 15 -8.55 -2.81 3.59
C LEU A 15 -9.73 -3.36 2.78
N LEU A 16 -9.53 -4.36 1.91
CA LEU A 16 -10.60 -5.03 1.16
C LEU A 16 -11.64 -5.68 2.09
N ALA A 17 -11.21 -6.31 3.18
CA ALA A 17 -12.13 -6.91 4.15
C ALA A 17 -13.14 -5.91 4.73
N SER A 18 -12.76 -4.63 4.78
CA SER A 18 -13.65 -3.55 5.27
C SER A 18 -14.91 -3.34 4.42
N ILE A 19 -14.97 -3.93 3.20
CA ILE A 19 -16.17 -3.87 2.34
C ILE A 19 -17.32 -4.70 2.92
N GLY A 20 -17.04 -5.62 3.86
CA GLY A 20 -18.07 -6.34 4.61
C GLY A 20 -18.60 -7.62 3.94
N HIS A 21 -17.78 -8.31 3.16
CA HIS A 21 -18.11 -9.60 2.52
C HIS A 21 -17.33 -10.75 3.16
N ASP A 22 -17.76 -12.00 2.90
CA ASP A 22 -17.01 -13.20 3.30
C ASP A 22 -15.96 -13.51 2.23
N TRP A 23 -14.73 -13.79 2.68
CA TRP A 23 -13.59 -13.99 1.81
C TRP A 23 -12.92 -15.34 2.03
N ASP A 24 -12.68 -16.07 0.97
CA ASP A 24 -11.68 -17.12 0.95
C ASP A 24 -10.36 -16.51 0.45
N VAL A 25 -9.25 -16.79 1.14
CA VAL A 25 -7.92 -16.23 0.82
C VAL A 25 -6.94 -17.34 0.56
N VAL A 26 -6.33 -17.34 -0.62
CA VAL A 26 -5.21 -18.22 -0.95
C VAL A 26 -3.91 -17.54 -0.56
N LEU A 27 -3.19 -18.09 0.42
CA LEU A 27 -1.87 -17.59 0.77
C LEU A 27 -0.84 -18.08 -0.24
N ARG A 28 -0.12 -17.13 -0.83
CA ARG A 28 1.02 -17.44 -1.68
C ARG A 28 2.31 -17.18 -0.93
N ARG A 29 3.33 -18.02 -1.19
CA ARG A 29 4.64 -17.84 -0.59
C ARG A 29 5.28 -16.55 -1.09
N LYS A 30 5.42 -15.58 -0.20
CA LYS A 30 6.17 -14.35 -0.43
C LYS A 30 7.30 -14.29 0.60
N GLY A 31 8.54 -14.21 0.15
CA GLY A 31 9.69 -14.21 1.06
C GLY A 31 9.84 -15.49 1.89
N GLY A 32 9.34 -16.65 1.40
CA GLY A 32 9.44 -17.94 2.08
C GLY A 32 8.39 -18.19 3.18
N ARG A 33 7.52 -17.24 3.49
CA ARG A 33 6.44 -17.40 4.48
C ARG A 33 5.19 -18.01 3.83
N THR A 34 4.45 -18.78 4.62
CA THR A 34 3.24 -19.51 4.19
C THR A 34 2.02 -19.15 5.03
N ASP A 35 2.17 -18.20 5.95
CA ASP A 35 1.13 -17.76 6.88
C ASP A 35 0.83 -16.27 6.70
N TRP A 36 -0.28 -15.83 7.26
CA TRP A 36 -0.66 -14.42 7.32
C TRP A 36 0.33 -13.64 8.21
N TRP A 37 0.80 -12.51 7.73
CA TRP A 37 1.75 -11.67 8.45
C TRP A 37 1.04 -10.78 9.48
N ARG A 38 0.83 -11.32 10.67
CA ARG A 38 0.14 -10.63 11.77
C ARG A 38 0.90 -9.40 12.27
N GLU A 39 2.20 -9.35 12.05
CA GLU A 39 3.05 -8.20 12.32
C GLU A 39 2.69 -6.99 11.44
N VAL A 40 2.11 -7.23 10.27
CA VAL A 40 1.67 -6.17 9.35
C VAL A 40 0.22 -5.81 9.62
N ARG A 41 -0.67 -6.80 9.72
CA ARG A 41 -2.10 -6.61 10.00
C ARG A 41 -2.68 -7.83 10.71
N PRO A 42 -3.65 -7.64 11.62
CA PRO A 42 -4.46 -8.76 12.09
C PRO A 42 -5.23 -9.36 10.90
N MET A 43 -5.43 -10.66 10.93
CA MET A 43 -6.29 -11.31 9.95
C MET A 43 -7.75 -10.92 10.22
N PRO A 44 -8.48 -10.38 9.23
CA PRO A 44 -9.88 -10.03 9.40
C PRO A 44 -10.75 -11.27 9.68
N GLU A 45 -11.75 -11.14 10.55
CA GLU A 45 -12.67 -12.23 10.90
C GLU A 45 -13.50 -12.73 9.70
N THR A 46 -13.71 -11.88 8.71
CA THR A 46 -14.41 -12.20 7.47
C THR A 46 -13.56 -12.97 6.46
N MET A 47 -12.28 -13.21 6.77
CA MET A 47 -11.34 -13.91 5.88
C MET A 47 -11.03 -15.31 6.39
N THR A 48 -11.12 -16.31 5.50
CA THR A 48 -10.76 -17.71 5.76
C THR A 48 -9.66 -18.15 4.82
N ILE A 49 -8.57 -18.69 5.36
CA ILE A 49 -7.48 -19.26 4.55
C ILE A 49 -7.93 -20.58 3.95
N VAL A 50 -7.75 -20.74 2.65
CA VAL A 50 -8.03 -21.98 1.91
C VAL A 50 -6.81 -22.36 1.06
N SER A 51 -6.69 -23.63 0.74
CA SER A 51 -5.67 -24.08 -0.21
C SER A 51 -5.99 -23.59 -1.64
N GLU A 52 -4.97 -23.43 -2.48
CA GLU A 52 -5.17 -23.07 -3.88
C GLU A 52 -6.04 -24.10 -4.61
N GLU A 53 -5.79 -25.39 -4.39
CA GLU A 53 -6.58 -26.49 -4.98
C GLU A 53 -8.07 -26.38 -4.61
N GLU A 54 -8.37 -26.17 -3.33
CA GLU A 54 -9.73 -26.03 -2.85
C GLU A 54 -10.40 -24.76 -3.42
N ALA A 55 -9.68 -23.64 -3.45
CA ALA A 55 -10.17 -22.37 -4.00
C ALA A 55 -10.54 -22.50 -5.48
N LEU A 56 -9.66 -23.09 -6.30
CA LEU A 56 -9.90 -23.31 -7.72
C LEU A 56 -11.06 -24.29 -7.96
N ALA A 57 -11.16 -25.36 -7.17
CA ALA A 57 -12.28 -26.28 -7.24
C ALA A 57 -13.61 -25.63 -6.86
N ARG A 58 -13.63 -24.74 -5.88
CA ARG A 58 -14.81 -23.93 -5.50
C ARG A 58 -15.17 -22.93 -6.59
N ALA A 59 -14.20 -22.22 -7.18
CA ALA A 59 -14.41 -21.29 -8.28
C ALA A 59 -15.03 -21.98 -9.50
N ALA A 60 -14.50 -23.13 -9.90
CA ALA A 60 -15.04 -23.91 -11.02
C ALA A 60 -16.47 -24.41 -10.79
N ARG A 61 -16.93 -24.52 -9.53
CA ARG A 61 -18.32 -24.86 -9.17
C ARG A 61 -19.22 -23.63 -8.98
N GLY A 62 -18.73 -22.41 -9.22
CA GLY A 62 -19.50 -21.18 -9.05
C GLY A 62 -19.83 -20.86 -7.59
N VAL A 63 -18.96 -21.23 -6.63
CA VAL A 63 -19.19 -20.94 -5.21
C VAL A 63 -18.95 -19.47 -4.88
N TYR A 64 -18.11 -18.79 -5.67
CA TYR A 64 -17.77 -17.39 -5.45
C TYR A 64 -18.61 -16.48 -6.39
N ASP A 65 -19.02 -15.36 -5.83
CA ASP A 65 -19.68 -14.29 -6.61
C ASP A 65 -18.67 -13.55 -7.51
N ALA A 66 -17.44 -13.36 -7.01
CA ALA A 66 -16.32 -12.82 -7.79
C ALA A 66 -14.95 -13.27 -7.23
N VAL A 67 -13.91 -13.13 -8.06
CA VAL A 67 -12.50 -13.36 -7.70
C VAL A 67 -11.70 -12.07 -7.85
N MET A 68 -10.96 -11.68 -6.81
CA MET A 68 -10.02 -10.56 -6.82
C MET A 68 -8.61 -11.06 -7.09
N CYS A 69 -8.07 -10.69 -8.24
CA CYS A 69 -6.70 -11.00 -8.66
C CYS A 69 -5.82 -9.77 -8.44
N HIS A 70 -4.59 -9.96 -7.97
CA HIS A 70 -3.66 -8.87 -7.72
C HIS A 70 -2.50 -8.81 -8.73
N ASN A 71 -2.49 -9.72 -9.68
CA ASN A 71 -1.51 -9.83 -10.75
C ASN A 71 -2.01 -10.78 -11.85
N LEU A 72 -1.28 -10.86 -12.97
CA LEU A 72 -1.63 -11.73 -14.09
C LEU A 72 -1.51 -13.23 -13.78
N LEU A 73 -0.68 -13.62 -12.80
CA LEU A 73 -0.56 -15.03 -12.42
C LEU A 73 -1.83 -15.49 -11.69
N ASP A 74 -2.39 -14.65 -10.81
CA ASP A 74 -3.66 -14.92 -10.15
C ASP A 74 -4.79 -15.02 -11.20
N LEU A 75 -4.85 -14.05 -12.13
CA LEU A 75 -5.84 -14.02 -13.19
C LEU A 75 -5.76 -15.29 -14.05
N GLY A 76 -4.56 -15.69 -14.45
CA GLY A 76 -4.36 -16.88 -15.29
C GLY A 76 -4.86 -18.18 -14.66
N LEU A 77 -4.99 -18.26 -13.34
CA LEU A 77 -5.54 -19.43 -12.65
C LEU A 77 -7.07 -19.52 -12.70
N VAL A 78 -7.77 -18.38 -12.82
CA VAL A 78 -9.21 -18.31 -12.56
C VAL A 78 -10.02 -17.78 -13.75
N VAL A 79 -9.39 -17.12 -14.70
CA VAL A 79 -10.09 -16.38 -15.78
C VAL A 79 -11.00 -17.26 -16.64
N ASP A 80 -10.69 -18.52 -16.81
CA ASP A 80 -11.46 -19.48 -17.63
C ASP A 80 -12.39 -20.38 -16.77
N LEU A 81 -12.53 -20.10 -15.45
CA LEU A 81 -13.39 -20.89 -14.55
C LEU A 81 -14.85 -20.44 -14.53
N GLY A 82 -15.20 -19.37 -15.26
CA GLY A 82 -16.57 -18.87 -15.38
C GLY A 82 -17.04 -17.95 -14.25
N THR A 83 -16.26 -17.78 -13.19
CA THR A 83 -16.55 -16.82 -12.11
C THR A 83 -16.09 -15.42 -12.53
N PRO A 84 -16.89 -14.36 -12.31
CA PRO A 84 -16.47 -12.98 -12.58
C PRO A 84 -15.15 -12.63 -11.89
N THR A 85 -14.26 -11.94 -12.59
CA THR A 85 -12.94 -11.58 -12.07
C THR A 85 -12.71 -10.08 -12.08
N CYS A 86 -12.03 -9.57 -11.04
CA CYS A 86 -11.50 -8.22 -10.96
C CYS A 86 -9.97 -8.29 -10.81
N THR A 87 -9.22 -7.63 -11.69
CA THR A 87 -7.76 -7.58 -11.60
C THR A 87 -7.30 -6.21 -11.11
N ILE A 88 -6.60 -6.19 -9.99
CA ILE A 88 -6.18 -4.98 -9.29
C ILE A 88 -4.70 -4.70 -9.58
N PHE A 89 -4.42 -3.54 -10.16
CA PHE A 89 -3.08 -3.07 -10.45
C PHE A 89 -2.56 -2.21 -9.30
N HIS A 90 -1.58 -2.74 -8.57
CA HIS A 90 -0.92 -2.09 -7.43
C HIS A 90 0.32 -1.30 -7.80
N THR A 91 0.89 -1.56 -8.97
CA THR A 91 2.18 -1.04 -9.44
C THR A 91 2.01 -0.29 -10.74
N SER A 92 2.91 0.66 -11.02
CA SER A 92 3.02 1.27 -12.35
C SER A 92 3.66 0.28 -13.33
N ARG A 93 3.42 0.48 -14.63
CA ARG A 93 4.08 -0.30 -15.68
C ARG A 93 5.61 -0.16 -15.61
N ASP A 94 6.09 1.05 -15.34
CA ASP A 94 7.53 1.31 -15.22
C ASP A 94 8.16 0.48 -14.09
N LEU A 95 7.46 0.32 -12.98
CA LEU A 95 7.92 -0.52 -11.88
C LEU A 95 7.97 -2.00 -12.27
N GLU A 96 6.95 -2.51 -12.94
CA GLU A 96 6.93 -3.90 -13.41
C GLU A 96 8.04 -4.15 -14.45
N VAL A 97 8.31 -3.20 -15.34
CA VAL A 97 9.43 -3.28 -16.28
C VAL A 97 10.77 -3.29 -15.55
N ALA A 98 10.94 -2.45 -14.52
CA ALA A 98 12.12 -2.46 -13.68
C ALA A 98 12.31 -3.80 -12.93
N PHE A 99 11.22 -4.54 -12.66
CA PHE A 99 11.24 -5.88 -12.08
C PHE A 99 11.32 -7.01 -13.12
N GLY A 100 11.49 -6.67 -14.39
CA GLY A 100 11.73 -7.65 -15.44
C GLY A 100 10.50 -8.04 -16.26
N LEU A 101 9.42 -7.25 -16.23
CA LEU A 101 8.29 -7.46 -17.13
C LEU A 101 8.77 -7.36 -18.59
N ASP A 102 8.63 -8.45 -19.35
CA ASP A 102 8.80 -8.43 -20.79
C ASP A 102 7.54 -7.86 -21.45
N VAL A 103 7.65 -6.64 -21.96
CA VAL A 103 6.55 -5.90 -22.58
C VAL A 103 5.96 -6.65 -23.77
N ALA A 104 6.78 -7.29 -24.60
CA ALA A 104 6.29 -8.04 -25.76
C ALA A 104 5.47 -9.26 -25.36
N SER A 105 5.89 -9.96 -24.32
CA SER A 105 5.11 -11.07 -23.73
C SER A 105 3.85 -10.58 -23.06
N PHE A 106 3.89 -9.44 -22.37
CA PHE A 106 2.69 -8.82 -21.80
C PHE A 106 1.66 -8.49 -22.89
N ASP A 107 2.06 -7.84 -23.98
CA ASP A 107 1.15 -7.46 -25.06
C ASP A 107 0.57 -8.69 -25.77
N ARG A 108 1.34 -9.76 -25.91
CA ARG A 108 0.89 -11.00 -26.58
C ARG A 108 0.01 -11.89 -25.70
N VAL A 109 0.28 -11.98 -24.40
CA VAL A 109 -0.40 -12.93 -23.50
C VAL A 109 -1.21 -12.22 -22.43
N GLY A 110 -0.66 -11.21 -21.78
CA GLY A 110 -1.28 -10.51 -20.66
C GLY A 110 -2.50 -9.67 -21.10
N ARG A 111 -2.37 -8.89 -22.17
CA ARG A 111 -3.49 -8.05 -22.67
C ARG A 111 -4.74 -8.86 -23.01
N PRO A 112 -4.68 -9.97 -23.78
CA PRO A 112 -5.85 -10.79 -24.04
C PRO A 112 -6.50 -11.37 -22.79
N LEU A 113 -5.73 -11.67 -21.73
CA LEU A 113 -6.31 -12.10 -20.45
C LEU A 113 -7.06 -10.96 -19.77
N LEU A 114 -6.54 -9.75 -19.86
CA LEU A 114 -7.16 -8.57 -19.25
C LEU A 114 -8.48 -8.14 -19.92
N GLU A 115 -8.73 -8.53 -21.16
CA GLU A 115 -10.02 -8.31 -21.83
C GLU A 115 -11.17 -9.12 -21.19
N LYS A 116 -10.85 -10.18 -20.44
CA LYS A 116 -11.81 -11.07 -19.78
C LYS A 116 -12.09 -10.70 -18.31
N THR A 117 -11.53 -9.62 -17.79
CA THR A 117 -11.63 -9.22 -16.39
C THR A 117 -11.98 -7.74 -16.24
N THR A 118 -12.59 -7.38 -15.13
CA THR A 118 -12.77 -5.98 -14.76
C THR A 118 -11.46 -5.44 -14.18
N ILE A 119 -10.90 -4.40 -14.80
CA ILE A 119 -9.61 -3.85 -14.39
C ILE A 119 -9.82 -2.72 -13.36
N VAL A 120 -9.09 -2.80 -12.25
CA VAL A 120 -9.07 -1.80 -11.20
C VAL A 120 -7.65 -1.28 -10.98
N PHE A 121 -7.49 0.02 -10.92
CA PHE A 121 -6.23 0.68 -10.57
C PHE A 121 -6.33 1.36 -9.21
N VAL A 122 -5.30 1.25 -8.40
CA VAL A 122 -5.28 1.91 -7.09
C VAL A 122 -4.94 3.40 -7.18
N SER A 123 -4.58 3.90 -8.36
CA SER A 123 -4.37 5.33 -8.62
C SER A 123 -4.53 5.72 -10.09
N PRO A 124 -4.80 7.01 -10.40
CA PRO A 124 -4.84 7.52 -11.78
C PRO A 124 -3.50 7.41 -12.50
N LEU A 125 -2.37 7.61 -11.78
CA LEU A 125 -1.04 7.50 -12.37
C LEU A 125 -0.74 6.07 -12.81
N LYS A 126 -1.12 5.07 -12.00
CA LYS A 126 -0.98 3.66 -12.37
C LYS A 126 -1.82 3.34 -13.60
N GLN A 127 -3.08 3.79 -13.65
CA GLN A 127 -3.90 3.63 -14.86
C GLN A 127 -3.23 4.23 -16.10
N ALA A 128 -2.76 5.48 -15.99
CA ALA A 128 -2.09 6.16 -17.10
C ALA A 128 -0.82 5.44 -17.55
N SER A 129 -0.03 4.89 -16.63
CA SER A 129 1.23 4.19 -16.96
C SER A 129 0.99 2.88 -17.73
N TRP A 130 -0.14 2.19 -17.49
CA TRP A 130 -0.50 0.95 -18.17
C TRP A 130 -1.19 1.18 -19.50
N ASP A 131 -1.76 2.36 -19.72
CA ASP A 131 -2.56 2.69 -20.91
C ASP A 131 -3.65 1.62 -21.19
N LEU A 132 -4.41 1.31 -20.13
CA LEU A 132 -5.50 0.33 -20.16
C LEU A 132 -6.79 0.97 -19.63
N PRO A 133 -7.95 0.61 -20.20
CA PRO A 133 -9.23 0.98 -19.63
C PRO A 133 -9.42 0.32 -18.26
N GLY A 134 -10.10 0.98 -17.35
CA GLY A 134 -10.38 0.43 -16.02
C GLY A 134 -10.94 1.46 -15.06
N THR A 135 -11.31 1.01 -13.88
CA THR A 135 -11.83 1.85 -12.81
C THR A 135 -10.72 2.22 -11.83
N VAL A 136 -10.63 3.48 -11.45
CA VAL A 136 -9.72 3.90 -10.37
C VAL A 136 -10.46 3.85 -9.04
N ILE A 137 -9.93 3.07 -8.09
CA ILE A 137 -10.38 3.02 -6.70
C ILE A 137 -9.17 3.31 -5.81
N LEU A 138 -9.12 4.53 -5.26
CA LEU A 138 -8.05 4.95 -4.36
C LEU A 138 -8.11 4.14 -3.06
N PRO A 139 -6.97 3.88 -2.40
CA PRO A 139 -6.98 3.28 -1.06
C PRO A 139 -7.75 4.16 -0.09
N GLY A 140 -8.40 3.56 0.88
CA GLY A 140 -9.05 4.25 1.99
C GLY A 140 -8.22 4.13 3.26
N VAL A 141 -8.44 5.06 4.19
CA VAL A 141 -7.87 4.99 5.54
C VAL A 141 -9.00 5.13 6.55
N ASP A 142 -9.13 4.14 7.44
CA ASP A 142 -10.07 4.26 8.55
C ASP A 142 -9.40 5.06 9.67
N LEU A 143 -9.85 6.29 9.86
CA LEU A 143 -9.26 7.19 10.86
C LEU A 143 -9.52 6.73 12.30
N ALA A 144 -10.45 5.79 12.53
CA ALA A 144 -10.67 5.20 13.85
C ALA A 144 -9.50 4.30 14.29
N ASP A 145 -8.78 3.73 13.32
CA ASP A 145 -7.60 2.90 13.58
C ASP A 145 -6.36 3.71 13.97
N TYR A 146 -6.36 5.01 13.65
CA TYR A 146 -5.18 5.89 13.76
C TYR A 146 -5.48 7.13 14.62
N GLY A 147 -4.44 7.71 15.19
CA GLY A 147 -4.52 8.91 16.01
C GLY A 147 -3.67 8.78 17.26
N GLY A 148 -3.75 9.78 18.14
CA GLY A 148 -2.98 9.81 19.38
C GLY A 148 -1.49 10.07 19.16
N TYR A 149 -1.14 10.82 18.11
CA TYR A 149 0.24 11.25 17.88
C TYR A 149 0.75 12.11 19.04
N THR A 150 1.88 11.71 19.60
CA THR A 150 2.58 12.40 20.69
C THR A 150 3.92 12.97 20.22
N GLY A 151 4.61 12.25 19.34
CA GLY A 151 5.90 12.63 18.79
C GLY A 151 7.00 12.82 19.87
N GLU A 152 6.87 12.17 21.05
CA GLU A 152 7.82 12.32 22.15
C GLU A 152 9.19 11.75 21.85
N VAL A 153 9.28 10.77 20.94
CA VAL A 153 10.54 10.18 20.51
C VAL A 153 11.10 10.99 19.34
N ALA A 154 12.09 11.83 19.60
CA ALA A 154 12.74 12.66 18.58
C ALA A 154 13.58 11.80 17.60
N ARG A 155 12.91 10.98 16.80
CA ARG A 155 13.49 10.05 15.80
C ARG A 155 12.68 10.06 14.51
N ILE A 156 13.36 9.81 13.42
CA ILE A 156 12.76 9.56 12.11
C ILE A 156 12.24 8.12 12.09
N LEU A 157 11.03 7.91 11.58
CA LEU A 157 10.47 6.61 11.25
C LEU A 157 10.46 6.42 9.74
N HIS A 158 10.84 5.24 9.29
CA HIS A 158 10.55 4.74 7.94
C HIS A 158 10.00 3.32 8.05
N VAL A 159 8.98 3.00 7.27
CA VAL A 159 8.35 1.68 7.22
C VAL A 159 8.43 1.12 5.80
N GLY A 160 9.00 -0.05 5.65
CA GLY A 160 9.10 -0.71 4.35
C GLY A 160 9.94 -1.97 4.39
N ASN A 161 9.66 -2.89 3.45
CA ASN A 161 10.35 -4.17 3.32
C ASN A 161 11.37 -4.13 2.20
N LEU A 162 12.43 -4.95 2.28
CA LEU A 162 13.43 -5.17 1.23
C LEU A 162 14.01 -3.87 0.65
N LYS A 163 14.29 -2.89 1.53
CA LYS A 163 14.68 -1.54 1.12
C LYS A 163 15.99 -1.50 0.34
N ARG A 164 16.95 -2.35 0.68
CA ARG A 164 18.24 -2.44 -0.01
C ARG A 164 18.15 -3.24 -1.29
N GLU A 165 17.39 -4.33 -1.29
CA GLU A 165 17.14 -5.18 -2.45
C GLU A 165 16.38 -4.43 -3.56
N LEU A 166 15.52 -3.48 -3.19
CA LEU A 166 14.77 -2.62 -4.09
C LEU A 166 15.27 -1.16 -4.06
N SER A 167 16.56 -0.96 -3.86
CA SER A 167 17.17 0.34 -3.56
C SER A 167 16.90 1.41 -4.61
N SER A 168 16.94 1.06 -5.89
CA SER A 168 16.67 1.99 -7.00
C SER A 168 15.23 2.49 -7.02
N VAL A 169 14.29 1.68 -6.58
CA VAL A 169 12.86 2.01 -6.49
C VAL A 169 12.56 2.79 -5.21
N ASN A 170 13.04 2.27 -4.09
CA ASN A 170 12.72 2.78 -2.76
C ASN A 170 13.51 4.04 -2.36
N GLY A 171 14.47 4.48 -3.20
CA GLY A 171 15.29 5.65 -2.90
C GLY A 171 16.18 5.47 -1.67
N MET A 172 16.72 4.26 -1.47
CA MET A 172 17.55 3.98 -0.29
C MET A 172 18.75 4.92 -0.13
N PRO A 173 19.51 5.28 -1.19
CA PRO A 173 20.59 6.25 -1.08
C PRO A 173 20.10 7.63 -0.64
N MET A 174 18.93 8.07 -1.08
CA MET A 174 18.29 9.31 -0.67
C MET A 174 17.94 9.28 0.81
N LEU A 175 17.33 8.18 1.26
CA LEU A 175 16.96 7.95 2.65
C LEU A 175 18.19 7.96 3.57
N GLU A 176 19.23 7.18 3.25
CA GLU A 176 20.46 7.10 4.02
C GLU A 176 21.16 8.46 4.11
N SER A 177 21.20 9.22 3.00
CA SER A 177 21.84 10.53 2.96
C SER A 177 21.05 11.58 3.74
N ALA A 178 19.72 11.64 3.59
CA ALA A 178 18.88 12.59 4.31
C ALA A 178 18.87 12.34 5.82
N ALA A 179 18.87 11.07 6.24
CA ALA A 179 18.86 10.67 7.63
C ALA A 179 20.28 10.53 8.26
N ALA A 180 21.36 10.78 7.51
CA ALA A 180 22.74 10.56 7.97
C ALA A 180 23.03 11.29 9.28
N GLY A 181 23.45 10.54 10.31
CA GLY A 181 23.76 11.07 11.64
C GLY A 181 22.55 11.53 12.47
N LEU A 182 21.31 11.35 11.98
CA LEU A 182 20.08 11.62 12.72
C LEU A 182 19.54 10.35 13.38
N PRO A 183 18.81 10.46 14.50
CA PRO A 183 18.13 9.33 15.11
C PRO A 183 17.10 8.74 14.13
N PHE A 184 17.25 7.44 13.80
CA PHE A 184 16.46 6.79 12.75
C PHE A 184 15.99 5.40 13.17
N THR A 185 14.77 5.04 12.80
CA THR A 185 14.17 3.71 12.97
C THR A 185 13.65 3.22 11.64
N LEU A 186 14.08 2.01 11.22
CA LEU A 186 13.55 1.30 10.08
C LEU A 186 12.73 0.11 10.56
N LEU A 187 11.44 0.12 10.27
CA LEU A 187 10.53 -1.01 10.49
C LEU A 187 10.28 -1.77 9.18
N GLY A 188 10.21 -3.08 9.30
CA GLY A 188 9.93 -3.97 8.20
C GLY A 188 10.99 -5.05 8.02
N MET A 189 10.72 -5.99 7.12
CA MET A 189 11.62 -7.10 6.80
C MET A 189 12.77 -6.61 5.91
N ASN A 190 13.90 -6.30 6.54
CA ASN A 190 15.12 -5.82 5.87
C ASN A 190 16.34 -6.61 6.34
N PRO A 191 16.49 -7.89 5.96
CA PRO A 191 17.50 -8.79 6.53
C PRO A 191 18.94 -8.33 6.28
N THR A 192 19.16 -7.51 5.25
CA THR A 192 20.49 -6.98 4.88
C THR A 192 20.81 -5.61 5.50
N ILE A 193 19.89 -5.02 6.27
CA ILE A 193 20.08 -3.72 6.90
C ILE A 193 20.19 -3.90 8.43
N PRO A 194 21.41 -3.73 9.01
CA PRO A 194 21.59 -3.81 10.46
C PRO A 194 20.70 -2.80 11.21
N GLY A 195 20.09 -3.24 12.30
CA GLY A 195 19.24 -2.39 13.14
C GLY A 195 17.80 -2.20 12.63
N SER A 196 17.45 -2.74 11.47
CA SER A 196 16.04 -2.86 11.08
C SER A 196 15.33 -3.89 11.97
N LYS A 197 14.05 -3.68 12.21
CA LYS A 197 13.25 -4.57 13.03
C LYS A 197 11.83 -4.73 12.48
N LEU A 198 11.22 -5.88 12.73
CA LEU A 198 9.80 -6.07 12.56
C LEU A 198 9.06 -5.50 13.77
N SER A 199 7.87 -4.99 13.57
CA SER A 199 6.92 -4.77 14.64
C SER A 199 6.49 -6.11 15.22
N ALA A 200 6.19 -6.17 16.52
CA ALA A 200 5.68 -7.37 17.16
C ALA A 200 4.28 -7.73 16.60
N ASP A 201 3.48 -6.72 16.38
CA ASP A 201 2.15 -6.78 15.79
C ASP A 201 1.74 -5.42 15.21
N TRP A 202 0.48 -5.28 14.79
CA TRP A 202 -0.04 -4.03 14.26
C TRP A 202 -0.17 -2.93 15.33
N ASP A 203 -0.44 -3.27 16.58
CA ASP A 203 -0.50 -2.30 17.68
C ASP A 203 0.87 -1.69 17.98
N ASP A 204 1.91 -2.51 17.97
CA ASP A 204 3.29 -2.05 18.08
C ASP A 204 3.67 -1.15 16.88
N SER A 205 3.26 -1.51 15.66
CA SER A 205 3.47 -0.66 14.49
C SER A 205 2.80 0.71 14.66
N ARG A 206 1.53 0.73 15.11
CA ARG A 206 0.80 1.98 15.39
C ARG A 206 1.43 2.80 16.54
N ALA A 207 2.01 2.13 17.55
CA ALA A 207 2.72 2.79 18.62
C ALA A 207 3.97 3.53 18.08
N HIS A 208 4.66 2.96 17.10
CA HIS A 208 5.77 3.64 16.44
C HIS A 208 5.31 4.90 15.68
N PHE A 209 4.20 4.85 14.94
CA PHE A 209 3.62 6.02 14.28
C PHE A 209 3.20 7.11 15.30
N ARG A 210 2.70 6.73 16.47
CA ARG A 210 2.30 7.69 17.51
C ARG A 210 3.50 8.36 18.18
N SER A 211 4.52 7.60 18.51
CA SER A 211 5.62 8.07 19.37
C SER A 211 6.74 8.76 18.61
N HIS A 212 7.09 8.31 17.39
CA HIS A 212 8.18 8.88 16.61
C HIS A 212 7.82 10.28 16.08
N ARG A 213 8.85 11.13 15.93
CA ARG A 213 8.66 12.54 15.63
C ARG A 213 8.24 12.82 14.19
N VAL A 214 8.81 12.10 13.21
CA VAL A 214 8.62 12.40 11.80
C VAL A 214 8.74 11.13 10.95
N TYR A 215 7.90 11.00 9.92
CA TYR A 215 7.98 9.95 8.90
C TYR A 215 8.76 10.44 7.68
N LEU A 216 9.73 9.67 7.22
CA LEU A 216 10.47 9.97 5.98
C LEU A 216 10.06 9.00 4.87
N HIS A 217 9.66 9.54 3.71
CA HIS A 217 9.29 8.77 2.53
C HIS A 217 10.15 9.16 1.33
N THR A 218 10.82 8.18 0.70
CA THR A 218 11.83 8.43 -0.33
C THR A 218 11.67 7.59 -1.60
N THR A 219 10.50 6.97 -1.83
CA THR A 219 10.29 6.23 -3.07
C THR A 219 10.47 7.14 -4.27
N MET A 220 11.22 6.64 -5.27
CA MET A 220 11.69 7.44 -6.39
C MET A 220 10.64 7.56 -7.50
N PRO A 221 10.47 8.73 -8.13
CA PRO A 221 9.82 8.80 -9.43
C PRO A 221 10.60 7.96 -10.48
N PRO A 222 9.93 7.29 -11.44
CA PRO A 222 8.47 7.27 -11.71
C PRO A 222 7.71 6.18 -10.95
N PHE A 223 8.32 5.53 -9.95
CA PHE A 223 7.75 4.37 -9.26
C PHE A 223 6.74 4.74 -8.16
N GLU A 224 6.77 5.99 -7.68
CA GLU A 224 5.89 6.48 -6.64
C GLU A 224 4.71 7.26 -7.22
N ASP A 225 3.54 7.05 -6.62
CA ASP A 225 2.31 7.77 -6.96
C ASP A 225 1.64 8.45 -5.75
N GLY A 226 2.33 8.52 -4.61
CA GLY A 226 1.84 9.19 -3.40
C GLY A 226 0.78 8.45 -2.61
N TYR A 227 0.48 7.22 -2.96
CA TYR A 227 -0.57 6.43 -2.31
C TYR A 227 0.00 5.26 -1.50
N ASN A 228 1.23 5.42 -1.01
CA ASN A 228 1.86 4.45 -0.12
C ASN A 228 1.11 4.37 1.20
N LEU A 229 0.61 3.17 1.55
CA LEU A 229 -0.22 2.98 2.74
C LEU A 229 0.49 3.40 4.03
N ALA A 230 1.77 3.08 4.20
CA ALA A 230 2.50 3.46 5.42
C ALA A 230 2.64 4.99 5.56
N MET A 231 2.81 5.72 4.46
CA MET A 231 2.81 7.18 4.47
C MET A 231 1.41 7.74 4.84
N LEU A 232 0.34 7.18 4.26
CA LEU A 232 -1.03 7.58 4.59
C LEU A 232 -1.37 7.26 6.05
N GLU A 233 -0.88 6.16 6.60
CA GLU A 233 -1.03 5.77 8.00
C GLU A 233 -0.30 6.73 8.96
N ALA A 234 0.91 7.16 8.58
CA ALA A 234 1.65 8.20 9.33
C ALA A 234 0.83 9.49 9.39
N MET A 235 0.36 9.99 8.23
CA MET A 235 -0.50 11.17 8.16
C MET A 235 -1.80 10.97 8.95
N ALA A 236 -2.46 9.82 8.84
CA ALA A 236 -3.69 9.48 9.56
C ALA A 236 -3.49 9.46 11.08
N THR A 237 -2.31 9.08 11.54
CA THR A 237 -1.95 9.14 12.97
C THR A 237 -1.80 10.57 13.46
N GLY A 238 -1.52 11.52 12.57
CA GLY A 238 -1.15 12.90 12.86
C GLY A 238 0.36 13.09 12.95
N MET A 239 1.13 12.14 12.45
CA MET A 239 2.58 12.21 12.34
C MET A 239 2.97 13.02 11.10
N PRO A 240 3.82 14.06 11.21
CA PRO A 240 4.24 14.81 10.04
C PRO A 240 5.08 13.95 9.10
N VAL A 241 4.91 14.17 7.80
CA VAL A 241 5.60 13.46 6.75
C VAL A 241 6.59 14.40 6.05
N VAL A 242 7.80 13.91 5.83
CA VAL A 242 8.78 14.47 4.90
C VAL A 242 8.90 13.50 3.72
N ALA A 243 8.61 13.95 2.51
CA ALA A 243 8.58 13.09 1.34
C ALA A 243 9.41 13.65 0.18
N LEU A 244 9.94 12.75 -0.65
CA LEU A 244 10.47 13.15 -1.95
C LEU A 244 9.33 13.72 -2.80
N ALA A 245 9.57 14.87 -3.41
CA ALA A 245 8.55 15.54 -4.23
C ALA A 245 8.25 14.74 -5.50
N HIS A 246 6.96 14.59 -5.80
CA HIS A 246 6.47 14.00 -7.05
C HIS A 246 5.06 14.52 -7.38
N GLN A 247 4.64 14.36 -8.63
CA GLN A 247 3.43 14.98 -9.17
C GLN A 247 2.14 14.64 -8.40
N THR A 248 2.05 13.45 -7.83
CA THR A 248 0.84 12.94 -7.14
C THR A 248 1.00 12.87 -5.62
N CYS A 249 2.06 13.48 -5.06
CA CYS A 249 2.26 13.52 -3.61
C CYS A 249 1.09 14.26 -2.94
N PRO A 250 0.40 13.65 -1.96
CA PRO A 250 -0.73 14.31 -1.29
C PRO A 250 -0.29 15.42 -0.33
N VAL A 251 1.00 15.55 -0.08
CA VAL A 251 1.58 16.52 0.86
C VAL A 251 1.77 17.87 0.18
N THR A 252 1.23 18.92 0.80
CA THR A 252 1.46 20.33 0.44
C THR A 252 2.60 20.87 1.29
N ASN A 253 3.72 21.19 0.63
CA ASN A 253 4.96 21.60 1.31
C ASN A 253 4.75 22.75 2.30
N GLY A 254 5.20 22.56 3.55
CA GLY A 254 5.12 23.51 4.66
C GLY A 254 3.73 23.69 5.27
N VAL A 255 2.69 22.96 4.77
CA VAL A 255 1.30 23.08 5.24
C VAL A 255 0.87 21.82 6.01
N ASP A 256 0.92 20.66 5.36
CA ASP A 256 0.45 19.38 5.91
C ASP A 256 1.51 18.29 5.87
N GLY A 257 2.75 18.71 5.65
CA GLY A 257 4.00 17.95 5.59
C GLY A 257 5.06 18.78 4.89
N PHE A 258 6.17 18.13 4.56
CA PHE A 258 7.24 18.72 3.77
C PHE A 258 7.57 17.86 2.56
N THR A 259 7.87 18.52 1.43
CA THR A 259 8.38 17.86 0.23
C THR A 259 9.69 18.50 -0.20
N GLY A 260 10.62 17.69 -0.71
CA GLY A 260 11.89 18.18 -1.26
C GLY A 260 12.34 17.34 -2.46
N ASP A 261 13.05 17.98 -3.39
CA ASP A 261 13.55 17.33 -4.61
C ASP A 261 14.93 16.71 -4.42
N ASP A 262 15.62 17.07 -3.32
CA ASP A 262 16.98 16.61 -3.04
C ASP A 262 17.20 16.29 -1.54
N VAL A 263 18.37 15.72 -1.26
CA VAL A 263 18.80 15.34 0.10
C VAL A 263 18.80 16.53 1.04
N GLN A 264 19.22 17.72 0.59
CA GLN A 264 19.35 18.89 1.45
C GLN A 264 17.98 19.41 1.89
N ALA A 265 17.04 19.51 0.97
CA ALA A 265 15.67 19.93 1.27
C ALA A 265 14.98 18.98 2.27
N LEU A 266 15.09 17.67 2.03
CA LEU A 266 14.55 16.66 2.96
C LEU A 266 15.20 16.76 4.34
N ARG A 267 16.55 16.91 4.39
CA ARG A 267 17.28 16.99 5.63
C ARG A 267 16.94 18.21 6.45
N LEU A 268 16.77 19.38 5.84
CA LEU A 268 16.37 20.61 6.52
C LEU A 268 14.99 20.44 7.18
N ALA A 269 14.01 19.87 6.46
CA ALA A 269 12.70 19.59 7.00
C ALA A 269 12.74 18.58 8.16
N LEU A 270 13.59 17.53 8.05
CA LEU A 270 13.78 16.57 9.13
C LEU A 270 14.35 17.24 10.39
N LEU A 271 15.36 18.10 10.25
CA LEU A 271 15.97 18.82 11.37
C LEU A 271 14.95 19.74 12.06
N GLU A 272 14.19 20.55 11.27
CA GLU A 272 13.13 21.40 11.80
C GLU A 272 12.14 20.61 12.66
N LEU A 273 11.61 19.49 12.14
CA LEU A 273 10.60 18.71 12.84
C LEU A 273 11.18 17.91 14.04
N LEU A 274 12.45 17.49 13.99
CA LEU A 274 13.09 16.81 15.12
C LEU A 274 13.33 17.77 16.28
N GLU A 275 13.68 19.04 16.02
CA GLU A 275 13.95 20.05 17.01
C GLU A 275 12.68 20.66 17.60
N ASP A 276 11.66 20.93 16.77
CA ASP A 276 10.42 21.60 17.19
C ASP A 276 9.24 20.60 17.23
N ALA A 277 8.92 20.15 18.45
CA ALA A 277 7.82 19.22 18.69
C ALA A 277 6.43 19.84 18.45
N ASP A 278 6.28 21.14 18.70
CA ASP A 278 4.99 21.81 18.52
C ASP A 278 4.72 22.03 17.03
N ARG A 279 5.75 22.41 16.27
CA ARG A 279 5.67 22.45 14.80
C ARG A 279 5.35 21.11 14.20
N ALA A 280 5.97 20.03 14.70
CA ALA A 280 5.67 18.66 14.26
C ALA A 280 4.20 18.29 14.49
N ARG A 281 3.62 18.65 15.65
CA ARG A 281 2.20 18.40 15.94
C ARG A 281 1.28 19.22 15.04
N GLU A 282 1.60 20.50 14.82
CA GLU A 282 0.82 21.38 13.95
C GLU A 282 0.74 20.81 12.52
N ILE A 283 1.89 20.55 11.90
CA ILE A 283 2.00 19.99 10.54
C ILE A 283 1.31 18.62 10.45
N GLY A 284 1.55 17.74 11.42
CA GLY A 284 0.95 16.40 11.45
C GLY A 284 -0.58 16.45 11.57
N ALA A 285 -1.12 17.37 12.35
CA ALA A 285 -2.58 17.56 12.45
C ALA A 285 -3.19 17.99 11.10
N GLN A 286 -2.52 18.85 10.33
CA GLN A 286 -2.96 19.19 8.98
C GLN A 286 -2.84 18.00 8.02
N GLY A 287 -1.77 17.19 8.12
CA GLY A 287 -1.63 15.95 7.37
C GLY A 287 -2.79 14.99 7.61
N ARG A 288 -3.23 14.84 8.85
CA ARG A 288 -4.41 14.04 9.21
C ARG A 288 -5.69 14.57 8.54
N ASN A 289 -5.90 15.87 8.51
CA ASN A 289 -7.04 16.49 7.83
C ASN A 289 -7.00 16.21 6.31
N THR A 290 -5.82 16.25 5.71
CA THR A 290 -5.62 15.94 4.29
C THR A 290 -5.99 14.50 3.97
N VAL A 291 -5.56 13.52 4.77
CA VAL A 291 -5.94 12.11 4.60
C VAL A 291 -7.45 11.93 4.79
N ALA A 292 -8.04 12.53 5.82
CA ALA A 292 -9.49 12.49 6.05
C ALA A 292 -10.31 12.95 4.83
N ARG A 293 -9.82 13.95 4.13
CA ARG A 293 -10.48 14.52 2.95
C ARG A 293 -10.24 13.71 1.68
N LEU A 294 -9.00 13.26 1.45
CA LEU A 294 -8.60 12.63 0.19
C LEU A 294 -8.84 11.12 0.16
N PHE A 295 -8.71 10.44 1.29
CA PHE A 295 -8.70 8.98 1.42
C PHE A 295 -9.70 8.43 2.46
N PRO A 296 -10.95 8.96 2.56
CA PRO A 296 -11.91 8.43 3.53
C PRO A 296 -12.26 6.99 3.20
N ILE A 297 -12.27 6.11 4.22
CA ILE A 297 -12.58 4.68 4.07
C ILE A 297 -13.97 4.44 3.47
N GLU A 298 -14.93 5.32 3.75
CA GLU A 298 -16.29 5.24 3.23
C GLU A 298 -16.34 5.34 1.71
N ARG A 299 -15.48 6.21 1.11
CA ARG A 299 -15.37 6.31 -0.36
C ARG A 299 -14.79 5.04 -0.96
N PHE A 300 -13.78 4.45 -0.34
CA PHE A 300 -13.22 3.17 -0.76
C PHE A 300 -14.27 2.06 -0.74
N ARG A 301 -15.00 1.93 0.39
CA ARG A 301 -16.09 0.95 0.55
C ARG A 301 -17.19 1.14 -0.48
N ALA A 302 -17.66 2.37 -0.68
CA ALA A 302 -18.70 2.70 -1.64
C ALA A 302 -18.29 2.35 -3.08
N ARG A 303 -17.08 2.75 -3.50
CA ARG A 303 -16.58 2.48 -4.87
C ARG A 303 -16.42 0.98 -5.14
N TRP A 304 -15.95 0.20 -4.17
CA TRP A 304 -15.90 -1.25 -4.30
C TRP A 304 -17.28 -1.88 -4.34
N SER A 305 -18.22 -1.43 -3.52
CA SER A 305 -19.60 -1.94 -3.52
C SER A 305 -20.30 -1.66 -4.85
N GLU A 306 -20.14 -0.46 -5.42
CA GLU A 306 -20.66 -0.10 -6.74
C GLU A 306 -20.06 -1.01 -7.83
N LEU A 307 -18.75 -1.22 -7.83
CA LEU A 307 -18.09 -2.07 -8.81
C LEU A 307 -18.58 -3.53 -8.71
N LEU A 308 -18.59 -4.09 -7.49
CA LEU A 308 -19.06 -5.47 -7.27
C LEU A 308 -20.51 -5.66 -7.71
N ALA A 309 -21.40 -4.71 -7.44
CA ALA A 309 -22.77 -4.75 -7.91
C ALA A 309 -22.88 -4.75 -9.45
N SER A 310 -21.94 -4.12 -10.15
CA SER A 310 -21.91 -4.13 -11.62
C SER A 310 -21.31 -5.41 -12.21
N VAL A 311 -20.41 -6.05 -11.51
CA VAL A 311 -19.69 -7.26 -11.95
C VAL A 311 -20.49 -8.53 -11.63
N CYS A 312 -21.24 -8.52 -10.52
CA CYS A 312 -22.06 -9.62 -10.04
C CYS A 312 -23.56 -9.24 -10.10
N PRO A 313 -24.17 -9.15 -11.28
CA PRO A 313 -25.59 -8.87 -11.37
C PRO A 313 -26.38 -10.01 -10.71
N SER A 314 -27.36 -9.64 -9.85
CA SER A 314 -28.28 -10.54 -9.13
C SER A 314 -29.13 -11.36 -10.06
#